data_f21877d28886fca9c08611f558cdabdb
#
_entry.id   f21877d28886fca9c08611f558cdabdb
#
_cell.length_a   1.000
_cell.length_b   1.000
_cell.length_c   1.000
_cell.angle_alpha   90.00
_cell.angle_beta   90.00
_cell.angle_gamma   90.00
#
_symmetry.space_group_name_H-M   'P 1'
#
loop_
_entity.id
_entity.type
_entity.pdbx_description
1 polymer ?
#
loop_
_entity_poly.entity_id
_entity_poly.type
_entity_poly.pdbx_seq_one_letter_code
_entity_poly.pdbx_strand_id
1 'polypeptide(L)'
;MKLKQKKLLLEELKTVKDFRVDKHKILYPLHEILFMTLFALLKGNTTFKEMHLWMEFSANNKILKKVFDKKEIAIPCKSTLHRILMNVDNNELEVIFRQYFKKFIKKKNIAVDGKWLNGSDINAQYTQQSHNAILNILDKDTKIVFAHSFLEHTKKSEIPAFEGLLKNNFFSSESQIFSFDALLTQSEILNTIDSQGSFFIAKVKGNQKLLKEKVKLTVDNFHKPTNSYNDEALNMIERDCRVKRVVNVFQNRDCDRVMHHSVFQNIQSIIQVTKTSTSFKTGEIKTTTEYLIANYKATAQEFRDKILQHWRVETYHYHLDNLMEEDDHIAYINPFSISILRSFALNLYQIYFNRHKNEKILSPRTKTTMANISHCCKHDDELVSNLLEQ
;
A
#
# COMPACT_ATOMS: atom_id res chain seq x y z
N MET A 1 -0.38 -18.02 25.37
CA MET A 1 -1.06 -17.56 24.12
C MET A 1 -0.07 -16.96 23.12
N LYS A 2 0.80 -16.04 23.51
CA LYS A 2 1.77 -15.30 22.66
C LYS A 2 2.74 -16.18 21.83
N LEU A 3 3.33 -17.22 22.42
CA LEU A 3 4.26 -18.11 21.71
C LEU A 3 3.58 -18.91 20.57
N LYS A 4 2.27 -19.18 20.71
CA LYS A 4 1.46 -19.92 19.73
C LYS A 4 1.30 -19.15 18.42
N GLN A 5 1.23 -17.82 18.46
CA GLN A 5 1.04 -16.97 17.25
C GLN A 5 2.34 -16.81 16.45
N LYS A 6 3.50 -16.68 17.11
CA LYS A 6 4.81 -16.71 16.40
C LYS A 6 5.04 -18.03 15.68
N LYS A 7 4.69 -19.13 16.35
CA LYS A 7 4.74 -20.45 15.73
C LYS A 7 3.77 -20.56 14.56
N LEU A 8 2.62 -19.84 14.60
CA LEU A 8 1.67 -19.82 13.48
C LEU A 8 2.28 -19.17 12.23
N LEU A 9 2.88 -17.98 12.34
CA LEU A 9 3.58 -17.36 11.21
C LEU A 9 4.74 -18.23 10.69
N LEU A 10 5.51 -18.84 11.59
CA LEU A 10 6.58 -19.74 11.18
C LEU A 10 6.04 -20.98 10.44
N GLU A 11 4.90 -21.56 10.87
CA GLU A 11 4.24 -22.67 10.19
C GLU A 11 3.71 -22.25 8.82
N GLU A 12 3.13 -21.07 8.70
CA GLU A 12 2.73 -20.51 7.39
C GLU A 12 3.94 -20.34 6.46
N LEU A 13 5.06 -19.81 6.95
CA LEU A 13 6.30 -19.67 6.17
C LEU A 13 6.90 -21.03 5.74
N LYS A 14 6.64 -22.13 6.46
CA LYS A 14 7.05 -23.49 6.06
C LYS A 14 6.36 -23.97 4.79
N THR A 15 5.21 -23.38 4.43
CA THR A 15 4.49 -23.75 3.21
C THR A 15 5.14 -23.20 1.95
N VAL A 16 6.02 -22.18 2.06
CA VAL A 16 6.82 -21.67 0.94
C VAL A 16 7.76 -22.77 0.45
N LYS A 17 7.63 -23.14 -0.81
CA LYS A 17 8.44 -24.19 -1.41
C LYS A 17 9.91 -23.75 -1.50
N ASP A 18 10.76 -24.56 -0.91
CA ASP A 18 12.20 -24.35 -1.05
C ASP A 18 12.64 -24.73 -2.47
N PHE A 19 13.15 -23.76 -3.20
CA PHE A 19 13.62 -23.94 -4.59
C PHE A 19 14.90 -24.80 -4.68
N ARG A 20 15.59 -25.00 -3.58
CA ARG A 20 16.83 -25.79 -3.53
C ARG A 20 16.52 -27.27 -3.67
N VAL A 21 17.19 -27.92 -4.64
CA VAL A 21 16.87 -29.30 -5.05
C VAL A 21 17.39 -30.33 -4.04
N ASP A 22 18.61 -30.13 -3.52
CA ASP A 22 19.26 -31.08 -2.62
C ASP A 22 18.90 -30.84 -1.15
N LYS A 23 17.75 -31.36 -0.74
CA LYS A 23 17.21 -31.14 0.61
C LYS A 23 18.13 -31.64 1.73
N HIS A 24 18.98 -32.63 1.48
CA HIS A 24 19.90 -33.20 2.48
C HIS A 24 21.07 -32.27 2.80
N LYS A 25 21.38 -31.31 1.93
CA LYS A 25 22.44 -30.32 2.12
C LYS A 25 21.94 -28.97 2.63
N ILE A 26 20.64 -28.84 2.94
CA ILE A 26 20.08 -27.60 3.44
C ILE A 26 20.41 -27.40 4.90
N LEU A 27 21.42 -26.59 5.19
CA LEU A 27 21.81 -26.20 6.56
C LEU A 27 20.89 -25.11 7.11
N TYR A 28 20.29 -24.29 6.23
CA TYR A 28 19.48 -23.11 6.57
C TYR A 28 18.08 -23.29 6.01
N PRO A 29 17.08 -23.72 6.80
CA PRO A 29 15.69 -23.86 6.34
C PRO A 29 15.12 -22.53 5.85
N LEU A 30 14.42 -22.54 4.70
CA LEU A 30 13.91 -21.33 4.07
C LEU A 30 13.00 -20.52 5.00
N HIS A 31 12.08 -21.16 5.69
CA HIS A 31 11.16 -20.51 6.62
C HIS A 31 11.86 -19.81 7.80
N GLU A 32 12.98 -20.35 8.28
CA GLU A 32 13.78 -19.71 9.33
C GLU A 32 14.49 -18.46 8.80
N ILE A 33 15.02 -18.52 7.57
CA ILE A 33 15.62 -17.35 6.90
C ILE A 33 14.59 -16.26 6.67
N LEU A 34 13.40 -16.59 6.16
CA LEU A 34 12.31 -15.63 5.95
C LEU A 34 11.87 -15.00 7.26
N PHE A 35 11.72 -15.79 8.32
CA PHE A 35 11.36 -15.28 9.65
C PHE A 35 12.44 -14.36 10.23
N MET A 36 13.71 -14.76 10.13
CA MET A 36 14.83 -13.91 10.59
C MET A 36 14.95 -12.63 9.76
N THR A 37 14.67 -12.69 8.47
CA THR A 37 14.64 -11.48 7.60
C THR A 37 13.55 -10.53 8.03
N LEU A 38 12.34 -11.00 8.31
CA LEU A 38 11.26 -10.16 8.87
C LEU A 38 11.65 -9.56 10.22
N PHE A 39 12.26 -10.34 11.09
CA PHE A 39 12.72 -9.85 12.38
C PHE A 39 13.80 -8.75 12.20
N ALA A 40 14.76 -8.98 11.30
CA ALA A 40 15.81 -8.02 10.97
C ALA A 40 15.23 -6.70 10.41
N LEU A 41 14.26 -6.77 9.50
CA LEU A 41 13.55 -5.62 8.96
C LEU A 41 12.83 -4.83 10.07
N LEU A 42 12.14 -5.51 10.98
CA LEU A 42 11.50 -4.89 12.14
C LEU A 42 12.52 -4.27 13.11
N LYS A 43 13.77 -4.75 13.13
CA LYS A 43 14.88 -4.12 13.85
C LYS A 43 15.52 -2.96 13.08
N GLY A 44 15.00 -2.61 11.89
CA GLY A 44 15.49 -1.53 11.05
C GLY A 44 16.77 -1.89 10.28
N ASN A 45 17.07 -3.17 10.07
CA ASN A 45 18.15 -3.63 9.21
C ASN A 45 17.59 -3.83 7.81
N THR A 46 17.80 -2.89 6.91
CA THR A 46 17.12 -2.79 5.61
C THR A 46 17.94 -3.31 4.44
N THR A 47 19.28 -3.38 4.59
CA THR A 47 20.21 -3.94 3.60
C THR A 47 20.52 -5.41 3.87
N PHE A 48 20.89 -6.15 2.82
CA PHE A 48 21.37 -7.55 2.98
C PHE A 48 22.60 -7.67 3.90
N LYS A 49 23.46 -6.64 3.91
CA LYS A 49 24.61 -6.59 4.80
C LYS A 49 24.18 -6.45 6.25
N GLU A 50 23.30 -5.52 6.54
CA GLU A 50 22.78 -5.29 7.89
C GLU A 50 21.98 -6.47 8.40
N MET A 51 21.09 -7.06 7.56
CA MET A 51 20.33 -8.27 7.90
C MET A 51 21.28 -9.42 8.28
N HIS A 52 22.30 -9.65 7.47
CA HIS A 52 23.29 -10.70 7.76
C HIS A 52 24.04 -10.43 9.06
N LEU A 53 24.59 -9.22 9.27
CA LEU A 53 25.30 -8.87 10.49
C LEU A 53 24.39 -9.02 11.73
N TRP A 54 23.13 -8.54 11.62
CA TRP A 54 22.17 -8.72 12.69
C TRP A 54 21.91 -10.18 12.99
N MET A 55 21.76 -11.04 11.97
CA MET A 55 21.57 -12.49 12.15
C MET A 55 22.78 -13.11 12.86
N GLU A 56 24.00 -12.76 12.47
CA GLU A 56 25.24 -13.26 13.14
C GLU A 56 25.27 -12.88 14.62
N PHE A 57 25.04 -11.60 14.94
CA PHE A 57 24.99 -11.14 16.33
C PHE A 57 23.81 -11.74 17.11
N SER A 58 22.73 -12.11 16.42
CA SER A 58 21.51 -12.68 17.01
C SER A 58 21.47 -14.21 17.02
N ALA A 59 22.51 -14.90 16.62
CA ALA A 59 22.57 -16.38 16.62
C ALA A 59 22.25 -16.98 18.00
N ASN A 60 22.54 -16.24 19.08
CA ASN A 60 22.23 -16.61 20.45
C ASN A 60 20.93 -15.98 21.01
N ASN A 61 20.13 -15.31 20.17
CA ASN A 61 18.90 -14.65 20.60
C ASN A 61 17.91 -15.67 21.19
N LYS A 62 17.54 -15.45 22.46
CA LYS A 62 16.66 -16.35 23.23
C LYS A 62 15.26 -16.48 22.60
N ILE A 63 14.76 -15.39 21.97
CA ILE A 63 13.45 -15.38 21.33
C ILE A 63 13.48 -16.28 20.10
N LEU A 64 14.47 -16.13 19.22
CA LEU A 64 14.63 -16.94 18.01
C LEU A 64 14.84 -18.42 18.35
N LYS A 65 15.72 -18.73 19.32
CA LYS A 65 15.93 -20.11 19.79
C LYS A 65 14.64 -20.76 20.28
N LYS A 66 13.81 -20.00 21.00
CA LYS A 66 12.52 -20.49 21.50
C LYS A 66 11.48 -20.66 20.38
N VAL A 67 11.47 -19.76 19.38
CA VAL A 67 10.55 -19.84 18.22
C VAL A 67 10.89 -21.04 17.35
N PHE A 68 12.18 -21.27 17.06
CA PHE A 68 12.64 -22.36 16.21
C PHE A 68 12.77 -23.70 16.95
N ASP A 69 12.63 -23.68 18.28
CA ASP A 69 12.87 -24.85 19.15
C ASP A 69 14.26 -25.46 18.95
N LYS A 70 15.28 -24.58 18.93
CA LYS A 70 16.68 -24.95 18.68
C LYS A 70 17.61 -24.40 19.74
N LYS A 71 18.66 -25.17 20.05
CA LYS A 71 19.76 -24.71 20.92
C LYS A 71 20.71 -23.78 20.17
N GLU A 72 20.91 -24.02 18.88
CA GLU A 72 21.82 -23.28 18.02
C GLU A 72 21.08 -22.94 16.71
N ILE A 73 21.31 -21.73 16.20
CA ILE A 73 20.73 -21.23 14.96
C ILE A 73 21.86 -21.09 13.95
N ALA A 74 21.77 -21.83 12.85
CA ALA A 74 22.72 -21.71 11.76
C ALA A 74 22.42 -20.42 10.95
N ILE A 75 23.45 -19.60 10.74
CA ILE A 75 23.35 -18.34 10.01
C ILE A 75 24.04 -18.47 8.65
N PRO A 76 23.35 -18.18 7.52
CA PRO A 76 23.96 -18.20 6.20
C PRO A 76 24.90 -17.00 6.03
N CYS A 77 25.99 -17.16 5.28
CA CYS A 77 26.79 -16.01 4.88
C CYS A 77 25.98 -15.03 3.99
N LYS A 78 26.44 -13.79 3.90
CA LYS A 78 25.74 -12.71 3.16
C LYS A 78 25.36 -13.10 1.72
N SER A 79 26.29 -13.74 0.98
CA SER A 79 26.02 -14.17 -0.41
C SER A 79 24.97 -15.29 -0.49
N THR A 80 24.95 -16.19 0.48
CA THR A 80 23.92 -17.24 0.58
C THR A 80 22.56 -16.64 0.96
N LEU A 81 22.50 -15.72 1.91
CA LEU A 81 21.29 -14.99 2.27
C LEU A 81 20.71 -14.27 1.05
N HIS A 82 21.54 -13.50 0.35
CA HIS A 82 21.15 -12.81 -0.88
C HIS A 82 20.59 -13.79 -1.91
N ARG A 83 21.32 -14.88 -2.22
CA ARG A 83 20.88 -15.90 -3.18
C ARG A 83 19.55 -16.54 -2.78
N ILE A 84 19.34 -16.82 -1.49
CA ILE A 84 18.09 -17.40 -0.99
C ILE A 84 16.94 -16.42 -1.25
N LEU A 85 17.05 -15.18 -0.80
CA LEU A 85 15.98 -14.19 -0.92
C LEU A 85 15.67 -13.82 -2.39
N MET A 86 16.69 -13.87 -3.28
CA MET A 86 16.49 -13.59 -4.71
C MET A 86 15.81 -14.72 -5.50
N ASN A 87 15.71 -15.92 -4.94
CA ASN A 87 15.12 -17.08 -5.61
C ASN A 87 13.84 -17.60 -4.95
N VAL A 88 13.32 -16.90 -3.95
CA VAL A 88 12.02 -17.23 -3.35
C VAL A 88 10.91 -17.00 -4.38
N ASP A 89 9.95 -17.89 -4.45
CA ASP A 89 8.75 -17.72 -5.27
C ASP A 89 7.88 -16.59 -4.71
N ASN A 90 7.76 -15.51 -5.48
CA ASN A 90 7.01 -14.32 -5.09
C ASN A 90 5.51 -14.62 -4.91
N ASN A 91 4.94 -15.51 -5.73
CA ASN A 91 3.51 -15.83 -5.64
C ASN A 91 3.19 -16.63 -4.38
N GLU A 92 4.05 -17.59 -4.01
CA GLU A 92 3.89 -18.32 -2.76
C GLU A 92 4.04 -17.41 -1.54
N LEU A 93 5.03 -16.50 -1.57
CA LEU A 93 5.21 -15.52 -0.50
C LEU A 93 4.02 -14.54 -0.41
N GLU A 94 3.48 -14.12 -1.55
CA GLU A 94 2.29 -13.28 -1.63
C GLU A 94 1.03 -14.00 -1.10
N VAL A 95 0.88 -15.30 -1.34
CA VAL A 95 -0.23 -16.09 -0.77
C VAL A 95 -0.20 -16.04 0.76
N ILE A 96 0.99 -16.23 1.37
CA ILE A 96 1.14 -16.14 2.83
C ILE A 96 0.85 -14.73 3.32
N PHE A 97 1.35 -13.72 2.62
CA PHE A 97 1.09 -12.31 2.94
C PHE A 97 -0.42 -12.05 3.01
N ARG A 98 -1.17 -12.44 1.98
CA ARG A 98 -2.62 -12.28 1.91
C ARG A 98 -3.35 -13.04 3.02
N GLN A 99 -2.98 -14.29 3.27
CA GLN A 99 -3.59 -15.11 4.30
C GLN A 99 -3.38 -14.50 5.69
N TYR A 100 -2.16 -14.06 5.98
CA TYR A 100 -1.83 -13.47 7.27
C TYR A 100 -2.61 -12.19 7.54
N PHE A 101 -2.67 -11.26 6.56
CA PHE A 101 -3.31 -9.96 6.75
C PHE A 101 -4.83 -9.97 6.57
N LYS A 102 -5.42 -11.03 6.02
CA LYS A 102 -6.87 -11.15 5.82
C LYS A 102 -7.70 -10.84 7.08
N LYS A 103 -7.22 -11.23 8.25
CA LYS A 103 -7.91 -11.03 9.54
C LYS A 103 -7.89 -9.59 10.06
N PHE A 104 -7.05 -8.72 9.48
CA PHE A 104 -6.85 -7.34 9.96
C PHE A 104 -7.54 -6.28 9.12
N ILE A 105 -8.15 -6.64 8.01
CA ILE A 105 -8.75 -5.73 7.04
C ILE A 105 -10.26 -5.76 7.09
N LYS A 106 -10.89 -4.65 6.67
CA LYS A 106 -12.35 -4.50 6.59
C LYS A 106 -12.90 -4.68 5.18
N LYS A 107 -12.07 -4.53 4.16
CA LYS A 107 -12.39 -4.63 2.72
C LYS A 107 -13.54 -3.74 2.22
N LYS A 108 -13.93 -2.71 2.94
CA LYS A 108 -15.01 -1.80 2.51
C LYS A 108 -14.53 -0.68 1.62
N ASN A 109 -13.38 -0.10 1.96
CA ASN A 109 -12.81 1.06 1.27
C ASN A 109 -11.40 0.73 0.79
N ILE A 110 -11.22 0.56 -0.50
CA ILE A 110 -9.98 0.07 -1.11
C ILE A 110 -9.31 1.20 -1.88
N ALA A 111 -8.00 1.37 -1.69
CA ALA A 111 -7.15 2.17 -2.57
C ALA A 111 -6.25 1.23 -3.36
N VAL A 112 -6.10 1.52 -4.65
CA VAL A 112 -5.21 0.79 -5.57
C VAL A 112 -4.26 1.80 -6.18
N ASP A 113 -2.95 1.55 -6.03
CA ASP A 113 -1.91 2.43 -6.57
C ASP A 113 -0.62 1.67 -6.81
N GLY A 114 0.08 2.02 -7.89
CA GLY A 114 1.35 1.43 -8.28
C GLY A 114 2.53 2.17 -7.66
N LYS A 115 3.47 1.42 -7.08
CA LYS A 115 4.76 1.93 -6.63
C LYS A 115 5.87 1.42 -7.52
N TRP A 116 6.68 2.33 -8.06
CA TRP A 116 7.92 1.99 -8.72
C TRP A 116 8.96 1.55 -7.69
N LEU A 117 9.66 0.46 -8.01
CA LEU A 117 10.83 0.01 -7.27
C LEU A 117 12.05 0.64 -7.94
N ASN A 118 12.32 1.91 -7.58
CA ASN A 118 13.39 2.69 -8.17
C ASN A 118 14.72 1.94 -8.03
N GLY A 119 15.50 1.92 -9.14
CA GLY A 119 16.80 1.27 -9.19
C GLY A 119 16.77 -0.27 -9.19
N SER A 120 15.61 -0.91 -9.35
CA SER A 120 15.51 -2.37 -9.52
C SER A 120 16.00 -2.84 -10.90
N ASP A 121 16.45 -1.95 -11.76
CA ASP A 121 16.96 -2.29 -13.10
C ASP A 121 18.40 -1.82 -13.29
N ILE A 122 19.32 -2.78 -13.44
CA ILE A 122 20.74 -2.52 -13.73
C ILE A 122 20.90 -1.80 -15.07
N ASN A 123 19.98 -2.02 -16.01
CA ASN A 123 20.05 -1.46 -17.36
C ASN A 123 19.37 -0.09 -17.47
N ALA A 124 18.68 0.40 -16.42
CA ALA A 124 17.99 1.69 -16.45
C ALA A 124 18.93 2.88 -16.69
N GLN A 125 20.22 2.75 -16.41
CA GLN A 125 21.24 3.75 -16.75
C GLN A 125 21.52 3.80 -18.25
N TYR A 126 21.22 2.73 -19.00
CA TYR A 126 21.56 2.59 -20.44
C TYR A 126 20.34 2.55 -21.35
N THR A 127 19.17 2.21 -20.81
CA THR A 127 17.91 2.17 -21.55
C THR A 127 16.84 2.87 -20.74
N GLN A 128 16.16 3.86 -21.32
CA GLN A 128 15.02 4.56 -20.69
C GLN A 128 13.79 3.65 -20.43
N GLN A 129 13.97 2.35 -20.43
CA GLN A 129 12.90 1.35 -20.39
C GLN A 129 13.17 0.33 -19.29
N SER A 130 12.17 0.06 -18.53
CA SER A 130 11.98 -1.02 -17.56
C SER A 130 12.37 -0.73 -16.10
N HIS A 131 11.42 -0.16 -15.37
CA HIS A 131 11.44 -0.27 -13.92
C HIS A 131 10.42 -1.32 -13.49
N ASN A 132 10.78 -2.20 -12.57
CA ASN A 132 9.81 -3.04 -11.90
C ASN A 132 8.91 -2.17 -11.01
N ALA A 133 7.64 -2.51 -10.94
CA ALA A 133 6.68 -1.84 -10.09
C ALA A 133 5.81 -2.86 -9.34
N ILE A 134 5.21 -2.44 -8.27
CA ILE A 134 4.30 -3.24 -7.47
C ILE A 134 2.97 -2.49 -7.33
N LEU A 135 1.88 -3.13 -7.69
CA LEU A 135 0.55 -2.60 -7.46
C LEU A 135 0.13 -2.95 -6.03
N ASN A 136 -0.07 -1.95 -5.20
CA ASN A 136 -0.48 -2.11 -3.82
C ASN A 136 -1.99 -1.98 -3.69
N ILE A 137 -2.61 -2.93 -2.98
CA ILE A 137 -4.04 -2.94 -2.67
C ILE A 137 -4.20 -2.73 -1.18
N LEU A 138 -4.64 -1.53 -0.82
CA LEU A 138 -4.69 -1.04 0.55
C LEU A 138 -6.13 -0.92 1.03
N ASP A 139 -6.41 -1.50 2.21
CA ASP A 139 -7.62 -1.20 2.97
C ASP A 139 -7.48 0.17 3.64
N LYS A 140 -8.27 1.14 3.16
CA LYS A 140 -8.20 2.53 3.64
C LYS A 140 -8.61 2.70 5.11
N ASP A 141 -9.43 1.81 5.64
CA ASP A 141 -9.92 1.92 7.01
C ASP A 141 -8.85 1.51 8.02
N THR A 142 -8.11 0.46 7.72
CA THR A 142 -7.03 -0.07 8.57
C THR A 142 -5.64 0.43 8.18
N LYS A 143 -5.48 0.97 6.97
CA LYS A 143 -4.21 1.40 6.33
C LYS A 143 -3.23 0.23 6.15
N ILE A 144 -3.75 -0.97 5.93
CA ILE A 144 -2.99 -2.18 5.69
C ILE A 144 -3.05 -2.52 4.21
N VAL A 145 -1.91 -2.72 3.57
CA VAL A 145 -1.84 -3.36 2.26
C VAL A 145 -2.10 -4.84 2.46
N PHE A 146 -3.05 -5.41 1.73
CA PHE A 146 -3.44 -6.79 1.91
C PHE A 146 -3.22 -7.67 0.69
N ALA A 147 -2.78 -7.06 -0.41
CA ALA A 147 -2.38 -7.76 -1.61
C ALA A 147 -1.47 -6.91 -2.48
N HIS A 148 -0.65 -7.61 -3.27
CA HIS A 148 0.19 -7.04 -4.29
C HIS A 148 -0.10 -7.67 -5.65
N SER A 149 0.22 -6.94 -6.73
CA SER A 149 0.41 -7.51 -8.05
C SER A 149 1.73 -7.02 -8.63
N PHE A 150 2.53 -7.93 -9.18
CA PHE A 150 3.86 -7.62 -9.67
C PHE A 150 3.77 -7.14 -11.11
N LEU A 151 4.46 -6.04 -11.41
CA LEU A 151 4.41 -5.39 -12.70
C LEU A 151 5.81 -5.40 -13.31
N GLU A 152 5.95 -6.10 -14.41
CA GLU A 152 7.20 -6.15 -15.14
C GLU A 152 7.19 -5.09 -16.26
N HIS A 153 8.25 -4.29 -16.34
CA HIS A 153 8.69 -3.50 -17.48
C HIS A 153 7.90 -2.26 -17.93
N THR A 154 6.65 -2.01 -17.54
CA THR A 154 5.97 -0.76 -17.93
C THR A 154 4.89 -0.29 -16.97
N LYS A 155 4.72 1.04 -16.86
CA LYS A 155 3.63 1.66 -16.08
C LYS A 155 2.23 1.25 -16.60
N LYS A 156 2.11 0.91 -17.87
CA LYS A 156 0.84 0.48 -18.48
C LYS A 156 0.39 -0.91 -17.99
N SER A 157 1.29 -1.70 -17.39
CA SER A 157 0.94 -3.02 -16.82
C SER A 157 0.07 -2.95 -15.55
N GLU A 158 -0.10 -1.78 -14.93
CA GLU A 158 -1.07 -1.60 -13.82
C GLU A 158 -2.51 -1.90 -14.26
N ILE A 159 -2.87 -1.51 -15.50
CA ILE A 159 -4.23 -1.71 -16.03
C ILE A 159 -4.58 -3.20 -16.13
N PRO A 160 -3.85 -4.03 -16.93
CA PRO A 160 -4.17 -5.46 -17.04
C PRO A 160 -3.99 -6.21 -15.72
N ALA A 161 -3.07 -5.78 -14.85
CA ALA A 161 -2.90 -6.39 -13.54
C ALA A 161 -4.14 -6.20 -12.66
N PHE A 162 -4.67 -4.98 -12.59
CA PHE A 162 -5.87 -4.69 -11.81
C PHE A 162 -7.12 -5.34 -12.43
N GLU A 163 -7.26 -5.31 -13.76
CA GLU A 163 -8.32 -6.04 -14.47
C GLU A 163 -8.28 -7.54 -14.17
N GLY A 164 -7.10 -8.14 -14.16
CA GLY A 164 -6.92 -9.55 -13.80
C GLY A 164 -7.42 -9.87 -12.39
N LEU A 165 -7.14 -9.01 -11.42
CA LEU A 165 -7.63 -9.16 -10.05
C LEU A 165 -9.15 -9.04 -9.97
N LEU A 166 -9.76 -8.10 -10.69
CA LEU A 166 -11.21 -7.95 -10.75
C LEU A 166 -11.88 -9.17 -11.40
N LYS A 167 -11.38 -9.60 -12.56
CA LYS A 167 -11.95 -10.75 -13.31
C LYS A 167 -11.84 -12.08 -12.56
N ASN A 168 -10.79 -12.27 -11.77
CA ASN A 168 -10.56 -13.46 -10.96
C ASN A 168 -11.34 -13.46 -9.62
N ASN A 169 -12.30 -12.56 -9.44
CA ASN A 169 -13.11 -12.42 -8.21
C ASN A 169 -12.24 -12.33 -6.94
N PHE A 170 -11.06 -11.72 -7.04
CA PHE A 170 -10.15 -11.55 -5.90
C PHE A 170 -10.80 -10.73 -4.79
N PHE A 171 -11.60 -9.75 -5.17
CA PHE A 171 -12.40 -8.95 -4.25
C PHE A 171 -13.69 -9.73 -3.94
N SER A 172 -13.96 -9.92 -2.65
CA SER A 172 -15.13 -10.70 -2.20
C SER A 172 -16.46 -10.09 -2.69
N SER A 173 -17.51 -10.88 -2.68
CA SER A 173 -18.90 -10.54 -3.07
C SER A 173 -19.56 -9.41 -2.25
N GLU A 174 -18.84 -8.80 -1.32
CA GLU A 174 -19.33 -7.64 -0.57
C GLU A 174 -19.09 -6.37 -1.37
N SER A 175 -20.08 -5.49 -1.35
CA SER A 175 -20.05 -4.15 -1.96
C SER A 175 -18.87 -3.32 -1.43
N GLN A 176 -17.92 -2.98 -2.30
CA GLN A 176 -16.69 -2.27 -1.95
C GLN A 176 -16.62 -0.91 -2.64
N ILE A 177 -15.90 0.05 -2.07
CA ILE A 177 -15.64 1.36 -2.68
C ILE A 177 -14.18 1.43 -3.07
N PHE A 178 -13.90 1.38 -4.36
CA PHE A 178 -12.56 1.51 -4.93
C PHE A 178 -12.20 2.98 -5.18
N SER A 179 -10.97 3.33 -4.93
CA SER A 179 -10.39 4.60 -5.38
C SER A 179 -9.00 4.36 -5.97
N PHE A 180 -8.70 5.03 -7.06
CA PHE A 180 -7.44 4.90 -7.79
C PHE A 180 -7.12 6.18 -8.57
N ASP A 181 -5.86 6.31 -9.02
CA ASP A 181 -5.44 7.43 -9.84
C ASP A 181 -6.02 7.32 -11.27
N ALA A 182 -5.88 8.38 -12.02
CA ALA A 182 -6.42 8.51 -13.37
C ALA A 182 -5.93 7.45 -14.37
N LEU A 183 -4.78 6.82 -14.13
CA LEU A 183 -4.29 5.74 -14.99
C LEU A 183 -5.26 4.55 -15.02
N LEU A 184 -5.80 4.17 -13.86
CA LEU A 184 -6.77 3.09 -13.73
C LEU A 184 -8.22 3.52 -14.02
N THR A 185 -8.44 4.79 -14.40
CA THR A 185 -9.76 5.26 -14.85
C THR A 185 -9.98 4.80 -16.30
N GLN A 186 -10.27 3.51 -16.48
CA GLN A 186 -10.54 2.86 -17.75
C GLN A 186 -11.97 2.32 -17.77
N SER A 187 -12.65 2.38 -18.92
CA SER A 187 -14.05 1.95 -19.04
C SER A 187 -14.26 0.50 -18.62
N GLU A 188 -13.37 -0.40 -19.01
CA GLU A 188 -13.45 -1.82 -18.64
C GLU A 188 -13.35 -2.04 -17.13
N ILE A 189 -12.41 -1.35 -16.46
CA ILE A 189 -12.24 -1.41 -15.01
C ILE A 189 -13.52 -0.92 -14.31
N LEU A 190 -14.00 0.28 -14.68
CA LEU A 190 -15.15 0.90 -14.01
C LEU A 190 -16.43 0.09 -14.23
N ASN A 191 -16.66 -0.38 -15.46
CA ASN A 191 -17.82 -1.20 -15.78
C ASN A 191 -17.77 -2.57 -15.11
N THR A 192 -16.56 -3.16 -14.94
CA THR A 192 -16.38 -4.41 -14.19
C THR A 192 -16.70 -4.22 -12.72
N ILE A 193 -16.19 -3.17 -12.08
CA ILE A 193 -16.49 -2.85 -10.68
C ILE A 193 -18.00 -2.68 -10.48
N ASP A 194 -18.65 -1.94 -11.36
CA ASP A 194 -20.10 -1.69 -11.31
C ASP A 194 -20.90 -2.98 -11.48
N SER A 195 -20.56 -3.81 -12.48
CA SER A 195 -21.23 -5.09 -12.74
C SER A 195 -21.11 -6.10 -11.60
N GLN A 196 -20.05 -5.96 -10.77
CA GLN A 196 -19.86 -6.77 -9.56
C GLN A 196 -20.59 -6.20 -8.33
N GLY A 197 -21.43 -5.15 -8.49
CA GLY A 197 -22.16 -4.52 -7.39
C GLY A 197 -21.29 -3.69 -6.45
N SER A 198 -20.09 -3.32 -6.89
CA SER A 198 -19.15 -2.49 -6.15
C SER A 198 -19.15 -1.04 -6.66
N PHE A 199 -18.53 -0.15 -5.90
CA PHE A 199 -18.53 1.28 -6.15
C PHE A 199 -17.12 1.78 -6.47
N PHE A 200 -17.04 2.92 -7.17
CA PHE A 200 -15.78 3.59 -7.44
C PHE A 200 -15.85 5.10 -7.25
N ILE A 201 -14.69 5.68 -6.94
CA ILE A 201 -14.38 7.09 -7.08
C ILE A 201 -13.14 7.17 -7.96
N ALA A 202 -13.30 7.66 -9.19
CA ALA A 202 -12.26 7.64 -10.21
C ALA A 202 -11.88 9.07 -10.63
N LYS A 203 -10.57 9.36 -10.62
CA LYS A 203 -10.05 10.67 -11.01
C LYS A 203 -10.00 10.80 -12.52
N VAL A 204 -10.46 11.92 -13.07
CA VAL A 204 -10.46 12.21 -14.50
C VAL A 204 -9.33 13.17 -14.85
N LYS A 205 -8.38 12.72 -15.67
CA LYS A 205 -7.23 13.53 -16.15
C LYS A 205 -7.17 13.56 -17.69
N GLY A 206 -6.06 14.05 -18.22
CA GLY A 206 -5.81 14.20 -19.66
C GLY A 206 -5.74 12.89 -20.45
N ASN A 207 -5.49 11.75 -19.81
CA ASN A 207 -5.56 10.43 -20.44
C ASN A 207 -7.00 10.05 -20.86
N GLN A 208 -8.00 10.67 -20.26
CA GLN A 208 -9.44 10.56 -20.60
C GLN A 208 -9.96 11.90 -21.13
N LYS A 209 -9.38 12.38 -22.23
CA LYS A 209 -9.62 13.75 -22.75
C LYS A 209 -11.09 14.04 -22.99
N LEU A 210 -11.80 13.16 -23.72
CA LEU A 210 -13.22 13.34 -24.03
C LEU A 210 -14.10 13.33 -22.77
N LEU A 211 -13.84 12.42 -21.84
CA LEU A 211 -14.56 12.37 -20.57
C LEU A 211 -14.30 13.65 -19.77
N LYS A 212 -13.05 14.10 -19.68
CA LYS A 212 -12.69 15.33 -18.97
C LYS A 212 -13.36 16.56 -19.54
N GLU A 213 -13.41 16.69 -20.88
CA GLU A 213 -14.09 17.79 -21.55
C GLU A 213 -15.60 17.79 -21.25
N LYS A 214 -16.26 16.63 -21.36
CA LYS A 214 -17.69 16.49 -21.02
C LYS A 214 -17.98 16.82 -19.57
N VAL A 215 -17.19 16.28 -18.63
CA VAL A 215 -17.33 16.59 -17.20
C VAL A 215 -17.16 18.08 -16.95
N LYS A 216 -16.13 18.72 -17.53
CA LYS A 216 -15.89 20.14 -17.39
C LYS A 216 -17.05 20.99 -17.96
N LEU A 217 -17.49 20.70 -19.19
CA LEU A 217 -18.63 21.40 -19.82
C LEU A 217 -19.90 21.24 -18.97
N THR A 218 -20.14 20.07 -18.40
CA THR A 218 -21.29 19.86 -17.52
C THR A 218 -21.20 20.74 -16.28
N VAL A 219 -20.06 20.78 -15.62
CA VAL A 219 -19.83 21.60 -14.41
C VAL A 219 -19.94 23.10 -14.74
N ASP A 220 -19.34 23.54 -15.85
CA ASP A 220 -19.32 24.96 -16.25
C ASP A 220 -20.73 25.46 -16.67
N ASN A 221 -21.58 24.60 -17.24
CA ASN A 221 -22.94 24.91 -17.64
C ASN A 221 -23.97 24.88 -16.49
N PHE A 222 -23.64 24.20 -15.38
CA PHE A 222 -24.49 24.11 -14.18
C PHE A 222 -23.99 25.06 -13.11
N HIS A 223 -24.70 26.19 -12.94
CA HIS A 223 -24.33 27.23 -11.98
C HIS A 223 -24.51 26.81 -10.50
N LYS A 224 -25.22 25.71 -10.21
CA LYS A 224 -25.43 25.24 -8.83
C LYS A 224 -25.19 23.74 -8.71
N PRO A 225 -24.21 23.32 -7.86
CA PRO A 225 -24.04 21.93 -7.52
C PRO A 225 -25.24 21.39 -6.71
N THR A 226 -25.53 20.11 -6.80
CA THR A 226 -26.55 19.44 -6.00
C THR A 226 -26.21 19.52 -4.52
N ASN A 227 -24.93 19.44 -4.19
CA ASN A 227 -24.41 19.56 -2.82
C ASN A 227 -22.99 20.16 -2.85
N SER A 228 -22.65 20.94 -1.83
CA SER A 228 -21.32 21.56 -1.70
C SER A 228 -20.81 21.48 -0.27
N TYR A 229 -19.49 21.30 -0.10
CA TYR A 229 -18.82 21.28 1.19
C TYR A 229 -17.52 22.08 1.13
N ASN A 230 -17.29 22.93 2.12
CA ASN A 230 -16.08 23.72 2.30
C ASN A 230 -15.39 23.31 3.61
N ASP A 231 -14.14 22.84 3.54
CA ASP A 231 -13.38 22.37 4.69
C ASP A 231 -12.51 23.44 5.35
N GLU A 232 -12.69 24.72 5.01
CA GLU A 232 -11.90 25.83 5.53
C GLU A 232 -11.88 25.89 7.07
N ALA A 233 -13.03 25.62 7.71
CA ALA A 233 -13.15 25.62 9.16
C ALA A 233 -12.27 24.56 9.86
N LEU A 234 -11.81 23.54 9.13
CA LEU A 234 -10.93 22.48 9.68
C LEU A 234 -9.47 22.92 9.81
N ASN A 235 -9.11 24.10 9.27
CA ASN A 235 -7.74 24.64 9.32
C ASN A 235 -6.65 23.61 8.95
N MET A 236 -6.87 22.89 7.85
CA MET A 236 -5.98 21.81 7.42
C MET A 236 -4.60 22.36 7.06
N ILE A 237 -3.56 21.67 7.52
CA ILE A 237 -2.17 21.95 7.18
C ILE A 237 -1.61 20.75 6.45
N GLU A 238 -1.07 20.98 5.24
CA GLU A 238 -0.39 19.97 4.44
C GLU A 238 1.00 20.49 4.05
N ARG A 239 2.05 19.78 4.46
CA ARG A 239 3.42 20.26 4.36
C ARG A 239 3.51 21.65 5.01
N ASP A 240 4.09 22.63 4.38
CA ASP A 240 4.22 24.00 4.91
C ASP A 240 3.11 24.94 4.38
N CYS A 241 1.91 24.44 4.10
CA CYS A 241 0.82 25.23 3.54
C CYS A 241 -0.48 25.06 4.36
N ARG A 242 -1.19 26.17 4.55
CA ARG A 242 -2.62 26.10 4.92
C ARG A 242 -3.43 25.70 3.68
N VAL A 243 -4.29 24.72 3.82
CA VAL A 243 -5.05 24.16 2.72
C VAL A 243 -6.55 24.26 2.97
N LYS A 244 -7.27 24.73 1.97
CA LYS A 244 -8.72 24.78 1.91
C LYS A 244 -9.19 24.00 0.71
N ARG A 245 -10.27 23.23 0.85
CA ARG A 245 -10.94 22.54 -0.26
C ARG A 245 -12.42 22.90 -0.31
N VAL A 246 -12.87 23.14 -1.52
CA VAL A 246 -14.30 23.21 -1.83
C VAL A 246 -14.62 22.00 -2.71
N VAL A 247 -15.58 21.20 -2.27
CA VAL A 247 -16.06 20.02 -3.00
C VAL A 247 -17.48 20.29 -3.46
N ASN A 248 -17.70 20.31 -4.76
CA ASN A 248 -18.99 20.45 -5.41
C ASN A 248 -19.39 19.11 -6.03
N VAL A 249 -20.63 18.69 -5.80
CA VAL A 249 -21.18 17.43 -6.32
C VAL A 249 -22.37 17.71 -7.22
N PHE A 250 -22.36 17.12 -8.40
CA PHE A 250 -23.41 17.21 -9.41
C PHE A 250 -23.98 15.80 -9.64
N GLN A 251 -25.31 15.67 -9.59
CA GLN A 251 -26.00 14.38 -9.64
C GLN A 251 -27.21 14.44 -10.56
N ASN A 252 -27.88 13.31 -10.77
CA ASN A 252 -29.08 13.16 -11.58
C ASN A 252 -28.85 13.57 -13.06
N ARG A 253 -29.68 14.47 -13.63
CA ARG A 253 -29.60 14.89 -15.04
C ARG A 253 -28.22 15.36 -15.50
N ASP A 254 -27.38 15.80 -14.59
CA ASP A 254 -26.01 16.25 -14.91
C ASP A 254 -25.13 15.06 -15.30
N CYS A 255 -25.34 13.93 -14.65
CA CYS A 255 -24.63 12.69 -14.97
C CYS A 255 -25.11 12.09 -16.29
N ASP A 256 -26.40 12.13 -16.58
CA ASP A 256 -26.98 11.61 -17.83
C ASP A 256 -26.33 12.25 -19.07
N ARG A 257 -26.01 13.55 -19.01
CA ARG A 257 -25.33 14.28 -20.09
C ARG A 257 -23.88 13.80 -20.33
N VAL A 258 -23.17 13.42 -19.28
CA VAL A 258 -21.81 12.88 -19.41
C VAL A 258 -21.85 11.46 -19.95
N MET A 259 -22.81 10.66 -19.50
CA MET A 259 -22.99 9.28 -19.96
C MET A 259 -23.47 9.19 -21.41
N HIS A 260 -24.27 10.14 -21.86
CA HIS A 260 -24.74 10.17 -23.25
C HIS A 260 -23.54 10.23 -24.20
N HIS A 261 -23.35 9.23 -25.03
CA HIS A 261 -22.17 9.03 -25.90
C HIS A 261 -20.85 8.74 -25.18
N SER A 262 -20.90 8.21 -23.95
CA SER A 262 -19.72 7.76 -23.20
C SER A 262 -19.64 6.23 -23.17
N VAL A 263 -18.42 5.71 -23.18
CA VAL A 263 -18.16 4.27 -22.93
C VAL A 263 -18.24 3.92 -21.43
N PHE A 264 -18.34 4.95 -20.58
CA PHE A 264 -18.50 4.79 -19.13
C PHE A 264 -19.98 4.68 -18.80
N GLN A 265 -20.32 3.57 -18.14
CA GLN A 265 -21.70 3.28 -17.71
C GLN A 265 -21.90 3.71 -16.25
N ASN A 266 -23.16 3.98 -15.90
CA ASN A 266 -23.63 4.19 -14.53
C ASN A 266 -22.84 5.24 -13.71
N ILE A 267 -22.52 6.40 -14.29
CA ILE A 267 -22.00 7.55 -13.54
C ILE A 267 -23.17 8.21 -12.80
N GLN A 268 -23.16 8.23 -11.46
CA GLN A 268 -24.21 8.82 -10.64
C GLN A 268 -23.80 10.13 -9.95
N SER A 269 -22.52 10.42 -9.87
CA SER A 269 -21.98 11.65 -9.31
C SER A 269 -20.78 12.15 -10.11
N ILE A 270 -20.76 13.44 -10.39
CA ILE A 270 -19.60 14.19 -10.87
C ILE A 270 -19.14 15.04 -9.69
N ILE A 271 -17.84 15.00 -9.39
CA ILE A 271 -17.25 15.66 -8.23
C ILE A 271 -16.18 16.62 -8.73
N GLN A 272 -16.33 17.90 -8.39
CA GLN A 272 -15.32 18.93 -8.60
C GLN A 272 -14.67 19.24 -7.25
N VAL A 273 -13.36 19.16 -7.19
CA VAL A 273 -12.57 19.51 -6.00
C VAL A 273 -11.68 20.69 -6.33
N THR A 274 -11.92 21.82 -5.70
CA THR A 274 -11.04 23.00 -5.79
C THR A 274 -10.22 23.11 -4.52
N LYS A 275 -8.90 22.92 -4.65
CA LYS A 275 -7.94 23.03 -3.57
C LYS A 275 -7.19 24.34 -3.67
N THR A 276 -7.23 25.15 -2.61
CA THR A 276 -6.41 26.36 -2.44
C THR A 276 -5.38 26.11 -1.35
N SER A 277 -4.11 26.31 -1.67
CA SER A 277 -2.97 26.16 -0.75
C SER A 277 -2.28 27.50 -0.59
N THR A 278 -2.07 27.94 0.65
CA THR A 278 -1.35 29.16 1.00
C THR A 278 -0.06 28.79 1.74
N SER A 279 1.09 29.11 1.18
CA SER A 279 2.40 28.82 1.79
C SER A 279 2.62 29.69 3.03
N PHE A 280 3.03 29.08 4.14
CA PHE A 280 3.43 29.83 5.35
C PHE A 280 4.74 30.60 5.16
N LYS A 281 5.62 30.13 4.26
CA LYS A 281 6.94 30.76 4.04
C LYS A 281 6.87 31.95 3.10
N THR A 282 6.12 31.82 2.00
CA THR A 282 6.11 32.81 0.92
C THR A 282 4.81 33.60 0.82
N GLY A 283 3.74 33.17 1.47
CA GLY A 283 2.40 33.72 1.29
C GLY A 283 1.78 33.38 -0.09
N GLU A 284 2.47 32.63 -0.93
CA GLU A 284 2.00 32.26 -2.26
C GLU A 284 0.71 31.45 -2.17
N ILE A 285 -0.26 31.83 -3.01
CA ILE A 285 -1.55 31.13 -3.11
C ILE A 285 -1.59 30.35 -4.42
N LYS A 286 -1.77 29.03 -4.31
CA LYS A 286 -1.95 28.14 -5.46
C LYS A 286 -3.33 27.49 -5.41
N THR A 287 -4.10 27.64 -6.50
CA THR A 287 -5.41 26.99 -6.65
C THR A 287 -5.34 25.93 -7.75
N THR A 288 -5.88 24.76 -7.47
CA THR A 288 -5.99 23.64 -8.42
C THR A 288 -7.41 23.09 -8.40
N THR A 289 -7.93 22.71 -9.59
CA THR A 289 -9.24 22.08 -9.72
C THR A 289 -9.08 20.70 -10.33
N GLU A 290 -9.70 19.73 -9.71
CA GLU A 290 -9.72 18.33 -10.11
C GLU A 290 -11.16 17.85 -10.29
N TYR A 291 -11.34 16.88 -11.21
CA TYR A 291 -12.62 16.27 -11.47
C TYR A 291 -12.57 14.78 -11.21
N LEU A 292 -13.60 14.26 -10.58
CA LEU A 292 -13.78 12.83 -10.32
C LEU A 292 -15.20 12.42 -10.72
N ILE A 293 -15.37 11.13 -10.95
CA ILE A 293 -16.67 10.49 -11.21
C ILE A 293 -16.88 9.35 -10.22
N ALA A 294 -18.14 9.06 -9.90
CA ALA A 294 -18.52 7.93 -9.07
C ALA A 294 -19.82 7.30 -9.57
N ASN A 295 -19.96 5.97 -9.39
CA ASN A 295 -21.19 5.21 -9.73
C ASN A 295 -22.18 5.13 -8.56
N TYR A 296 -22.08 6.00 -7.58
CA TYR A 296 -23.00 6.08 -6.45
C TYR A 296 -23.23 7.54 -6.03
N LYS A 297 -24.27 7.76 -5.23
CA LYS A 297 -24.61 9.08 -4.69
C LYS A 297 -24.16 9.20 -3.24
N ALA A 298 -23.56 10.34 -2.91
CA ALA A 298 -23.17 10.72 -1.56
C ALA A 298 -23.12 12.24 -1.43
N THR A 299 -22.98 12.73 -0.23
CA THR A 299 -22.79 14.17 0.05
C THR A 299 -21.39 14.63 -0.33
N ALA A 300 -21.20 15.92 -0.52
CA ALA A 300 -19.90 16.51 -0.81
C ALA A 300 -18.89 16.28 0.33
N GLN A 301 -19.34 16.25 1.58
CA GLN A 301 -18.51 15.93 2.74
C GLN A 301 -18.04 14.48 2.70
N GLU A 302 -18.91 13.52 2.44
CA GLU A 302 -18.56 12.11 2.32
C GLU A 302 -17.57 11.86 1.19
N PHE A 303 -17.78 12.48 0.00
CA PHE A 303 -16.81 12.40 -1.09
C PHE A 303 -15.46 13.00 -0.72
N ARG A 304 -15.46 14.18 -0.08
CA ARG A 304 -14.22 14.80 0.41
C ARG A 304 -13.44 13.85 1.31
N ASP A 305 -14.10 13.21 2.25
CA ASP A 305 -13.45 12.29 3.20
C ASP A 305 -12.92 11.03 2.50
N LYS A 306 -13.67 10.48 1.55
CA LYS A 306 -13.21 9.33 0.73
C LYS A 306 -12.03 9.67 -0.19
N ILE A 307 -12.01 10.86 -0.77
CA ILE A 307 -10.92 11.36 -1.62
C ILE A 307 -9.65 11.54 -0.78
N LEU A 308 -9.75 12.13 0.41
CA LEU A 308 -8.60 12.27 1.30
C LEU A 308 -8.09 10.91 1.82
N GLN A 309 -8.99 9.95 2.00
CA GLN A 309 -8.58 8.59 2.39
C GLN A 309 -7.80 7.87 1.29
N HIS A 310 -7.93 8.23 0.02
CA HIS A 310 -7.11 7.65 -1.05
C HIS A 310 -5.62 7.91 -0.83
N TRP A 311 -5.24 9.07 -0.31
CA TRP A 311 -3.83 9.42 -0.05
C TRP A 311 -3.17 8.56 1.03
N ARG A 312 -3.90 7.68 1.68
CA ARG A 312 -3.32 6.70 2.62
C ARG A 312 -2.39 5.71 1.94
N VAL A 313 -2.62 5.41 0.65
CA VAL A 313 -1.71 4.55 -0.12
C VAL A 313 -0.41 5.28 -0.44
N GLU A 314 -0.46 6.58 -0.77
CA GLU A 314 0.75 7.40 -0.94
C GLU A 314 1.52 7.52 0.40
N THR A 315 0.82 7.65 1.53
CA THR A 315 1.44 7.65 2.86
C THR A 315 2.09 6.29 3.17
N TYR A 316 1.49 5.20 2.72
CA TYR A 316 2.07 3.87 2.84
C TYR A 316 3.38 3.77 2.04
N HIS A 317 3.39 4.24 0.78
CA HIS A 317 4.60 4.31 -0.05
C HIS A 317 5.69 5.16 0.62
N TYR A 318 5.32 6.33 1.14
CA TYR A 318 6.24 7.17 1.91
C TYR A 318 6.88 6.43 3.10
N HIS A 319 6.11 5.60 3.81
CA HIS A 319 6.66 4.81 4.91
C HIS A 319 7.55 3.66 4.43
N LEU A 320 7.25 3.03 3.27
CA LEU A 320 8.16 2.06 2.66
C LEU A 320 9.52 2.70 2.35
N ASP A 321 9.54 3.91 1.81
CA ASP A 321 10.77 4.61 1.48
C ASP A 321 11.53 5.07 2.74
N ASN A 322 10.84 5.62 3.73
CA ASN A 322 11.51 6.25 4.88
C ASN A 322 11.79 5.30 6.06
N LEU A 323 11.02 4.23 6.23
CA LEU A 323 11.20 3.30 7.34
C LEU A 323 11.83 1.97 6.91
N MET A 324 11.63 1.59 5.63
CA MET A 324 12.15 0.35 5.05
C MET A 324 13.22 0.59 3.99
N GLU A 325 13.51 1.88 3.66
CA GLU A 325 14.53 2.31 2.69
C GLU A 325 14.39 1.59 1.34
N GLU A 326 13.13 1.47 0.85
CA GLU A 326 12.83 0.62 -0.30
C GLU A 326 13.47 1.12 -1.58
N ASP A 327 13.51 2.44 -1.79
CA ASP A 327 14.11 3.06 -2.97
C ASP A 327 15.64 3.20 -2.89
N ASP A 328 16.21 3.12 -1.67
CA ASP A 328 17.65 3.31 -1.44
C ASP A 328 18.44 1.99 -1.58
N HIS A 329 17.79 0.85 -1.31
CA HIS A 329 18.44 -0.46 -1.26
C HIS A 329 17.75 -1.49 -2.15
N ILE A 330 18.37 -1.77 -3.24
CA ILE A 330 17.77 -2.46 -4.38
C ILE A 330 18.20 -3.92 -4.47
N ALA A 331 17.22 -4.76 -4.80
CA ALA A 331 17.43 -6.13 -5.22
C ALA A 331 17.24 -6.22 -6.74
N TYR A 332 18.32 -6.30 -7.49
CA TYR A 332 18.30 -6.25 -8.95
C TYR A 332 17.67 -7.49 -9.62
N ILE A 333 17.84 -8.68 -9.04
CA ILE A 333 17.40 -9.95 -9.65
C ILE A 333 15.93 -10.20 -9.37
N ASN A 334 15.51 -10.09 -8.11
CA ASN A 334 14.14 -10.28 -7.68
C ASN A 334 13.77 -9.23 -6.61
N PRO A 335 13.35 -8.04 -7.02
CA PRO A 335 13.00 -6.98 -6.07
C PRO A 335 11.70 -7.27 -5.32
N PHE A 336 10.82 -8.13 -5.86
CA PHE A 336 9.49 -8.36 -5.30
C PHE A 336 9.52 -9.12 -3.98
N SER A 337 10.38 -10.13 -3.82
CA SER A 337 10.47 -10.89 -2.58
C SER A 337 10.80 -10.01 -1.38
N ILE A 338 11.79 -9.13 -1.52
CA ILE A 338 12.18 -8.21 -0.44
C ILE A 338 11.13 -7.11 -0.23
N SER A 339 10.47 -6.63 -1.30
CA SER A 339 9.39 -5.66 -1.19
C SER A 339 8.18 -6.23 -0.44
N ILE A 340 7.79 -7.51 -0.69
CA ILE A 340 6.75 -8.18 0.10
C ILE A 340 7.15 -8.26 1.58
N LEU A 341 8.39 -8.62 1.89
CA LEU A 341 8.86 -8.70 3.28
C LEU A 341 8.91 -7.32 3.96
N ARG A 342 9.30 -6.26 3.25
CA ARG A 342 9.21 -4.87 3.73
C ARG A 342 7.76 -4.45 3.99
N SER A 343 6.87 -4.76 3.06
CA SER A 343 5.43 -4.54 3.22
C SER A 343 4.87 -5.30 4.43
N PHE A 344 5.34 -6.53 4.65
CA PHE A 344 4.97 -7.33 5.81
C PHE A 344 5.38 -6.65 7.12
N ALA A 345 6.63 -6.22 7.23
CA ALA A 345 7.14 -5.50 8.40
C ALA A 345 6.41 -4.18 8.64
N LEU A 346 6.15 -3.41 7.58
CA LEU A 346 5.43 -2.14 7.68
C LEU A 346 3.97 -2.34 8.13
N ASN A 347 3.29 -3.37 7.63
CA ASN A 347 1.96 -3.72 8.07
C ASN A 347 1.90 -4.09 9.56
N LEU A 348 2.91 -4.80 10.07
CA LEU A 348 2.99 -5.12 11.51
C LEU A 348 3.12 -3.85 12.35
N TYR A 349 3.94 -2.87 11.92
CA TYR A 349 3.97 -1.55 12.57
C TYR A 349 2.61 -0.86 12.53
N GLN A 350 1.91 -0.92 11.38
CA GLN A 350 0.60 -0.29 11.23
C GLN A 350 -0.47 -0.94 12.12
N ILE A 351 -0.47 -2.26 12.26
CA ILE A 351 -1.38 -2.98 13.15
C ILE A 351 -1.11 -2.58 14.60
N TYR A 352 0.15 -2.58 15.01
CA TYR A 352 0.53 -2.14 16.35
C TYR A 352 0.10 -0.70 16.61
N PHE A 353 0.39 0.21 15.66
CA PHE A 353 -0.06 1.59 15.73
C PHE A 353 -1.58 1.72 15.87
N ASN A 354 -2.35 0.99 15.07
CA ASN A 354 -3.82 1.05 15.10
C ASN A 354 -4.40 0.65 16.47
N ARG A 355 -3.77 -0.34 17.14
CA ARG A 355 -4.18 -0.82 18.47
C ARG A 355 -3.83 0.17 19.57
N HIS A 356 -2.70 0.85 19.44
CA HIS A 356 -2.09 1.60 20.52
C HIS A 356 -1.97 3.11 20.26
N LYS A 357 -2.58 3.64 19.19
CA LYS A 357 -2.48 5.06 18.79
C LYS A 357 -2.95 6.06 19.87
N ASN A 358 -3.85 5.63 20.75
CA ASN A 358 -4.39 6.44 21.84
C ASN A 358 -3.64 6.22 23.17
N GLU A 359 -2.68 5.31 23.21
CA GLU A 359 -1.91 4.96 24.39
C GLU A 359 -0.54 5.65 24.34
N LYS A 360 -0.04 6.03 25.51
CA LYS A 360 1.30 6.60 25.67
C LYS A 360 2.32 5.47 25.95
N ILE A 361 2.43 4.51 25.02
CA ILE A 361 3.16 3.26 25.23
C ILE A 361 4.68 3.49 25.29
N LEU A 362 5.18 4.41 24.46
CA LEU A 362 6.62 4.62 24.33
C LEU A 362 7.17 5.57 25.39
N SER A 363 6.39 6.57 25.80
CA SER A 363 6.75 7.55 26.83
C SER A 363 5.50 8.39 27.18
N PRO A 364 5.35 8.85 28.43
CA PRO A 364 4.27 9.76 28.83
C PRO A 364 4.23 11.07 28.03
N ARG A 365 5.37 11.46 27.43
CA ARG A 365 5.54 12.72 26.69
C ARG A 365 5.58 12.52 25.17
N THR A 366 5.78 11.28 24.69
CA THR A 366 6.00 11.00 23.26
C THR A 366 4.74 10.43 22.64
N LYS A 367 4.23 11.11 21.61
CA LYS A 367 3.10 10.63 20.83
C LYS A 367 3.48 9.36 20.05
N THR A 368 2.64 8.34 20.11
CA THR A 368 2.83 7.12 19.32
C THR A 368 2.70 7.44 17.82
N THR A 369 3.75 7.19 17.05
CA THR A 369 3.83 7.33 15.58
C THR A 369 4.49 6.11 14.97
N MET A 370 4.33 5.89 13.67
CA MET A 370 5.01 4.81 12.95
C MET A 370 6.54 4.90 13.11
N ALA A 371 7.10 6.10 12.97
CA ALA A 371 8.55 6.35 13.12
C ALA A 371 9.04 6.02 14.54
N ASN A 372 8.28 6.38 15.57
CA ASN A 372 8.66 6.09 16.96
C ASN A 372 8.57 4.59 17.25
N ILE A 373 7.58 3.88 16.71
CA ILE A 373 7.48 2.41 16.82
C ILE A 373 8.71 1.77 16.16
N SER A 374 9.02 2.15 14.93
CA SER A 374 10.21 1.66 14.22
C SER A 374 11.50 1.94 15.01
N HIS A 375 11.66 3.16 15.53
CA HIS A 375 12.83 3.51 16.35
C HIS A 375 12.94 2.64 17.60
N CYS A 376 11.86 2.42 18.34
CA CYS A 376 11.87 1.58 19.53
C CYS A 376 12.18 0.12 19.20
N CYS A 377 11.68 -0.41 18.09
CA CYS A 377 11.99 -1.77 17.64
C CYS A 377 13.48 -1.99 17.38
N LYS A 378 14.25 -0.95 17.02
CA LYS A 378 15.71 -1.05 16.86
C LYS A 378 16.41 -1.51 18.15
N HIS A 379 15.87 -1.15 19.30
CA HIS A 379 16.49 -1.35 20.61
C HIS A 379 15.79 -2.40 21.48
N ASP A 380 14.55 -2.80 21.13
CA ASP A 380 13.73 -3.68 21.96
C ASP A 380 13.29 -4.93 21.18
N ASP A 381 13.87 -6.08 21.52
CA ASP A 381 13.53 -7.38 20.93
C ASP A 381 12.16 -7.89 21.41
N GLU A 382 11.73 -7.51 22.63
CA GLU A 382 10.40 -7.90 23.11
C GLU A 382 9.31 -7.15 22.37
N LEU A 383 9.51 -5.87 22.05
CA LEU A 383 8.59 -5.12 21.22
C LEU A 383 8.46 -5.75 19.82
N VAL A 384 9.57 -6.08 19.16
CA VAL A 384 9.56 -6.80 17.86
C VAL A 384 8.83 -8.13 17.99
N SER A 385 9.11 -8.86 19.05
CA SER A 385 8.42 -10.09 19.39
C SER A 385 6.91 -9.91 19.51
N ASN A 386 6.45 -8.83 20.15
CA ASN A 386 5.04 -8.51 20.30
C ASN A 386 4.38 -8.12 18.96
N LEU A 387 5.11 -7.50 18.03
CA LEU A 387 4.62 -7.23 16.69
C LEU A 387 4.36 -8.52 15.90
N LEU A 388 5.25 -9.50 16.01
CA LEU A 388 5.10 -10.80 15.35
C LEU A 388 4.03 -11.70 16.01
N GLU A 389 3.51 -11.32 17.18
CA GLU A 389 2.44 -12.01 17.90
C GLU A 389 1.04 -11.53 17.51
N GLN A 390 0.92 -10.55 16.61
CA GLN A 390 -0.36 -9.98 16.19
C GLN A 390 -1.05 -10.85 15.16
#